data_52bc816fa1c8c9dd8abb46b711e807a8
#
_entry.id   52bc816fa1c8c9dd8abb46b711e807a8
#
_cell.length_a   1.000
_cell.length_b   1.000
_cell.length_c   1.000
_cell.angle_alpha   90.00
_cell.angle_beta   90.00
_cell.angle_gamma   90.00
#
_symmetry.space_group_name_H-M   'P 1'
#
loop_
_entity.id
_entity.type
_entity.pdbx_description
1 polymer ?
#
loop_
_entity_poly.entity_id
_entity_poly.type
_entity_poly.pdbx_seq_one_letter_code
_entity_poly.pdbx_strand_id
1 'polypeptide(L)'
;IKQCLVGSEMCIRDRPDVSPLAVQGPKSDDLMADVFGDEVRSIRFFRFKRLEFNNQALIVARSGYSKQGGFEIYVEGDQNAMPLWNALFEAGKKYNVHAGCPNLIERIEGGLLSYGNDMTDDNTPHECGLGKFCDTHDALGCVGRDALLRVAKEGPTQMIRAIEISGPDVGVC
;
A
#
# COMPACT_ATOMS: atom_id res chain seq x y z
N ILE A 1 -18.47 -7.93 -9.32
CA ILE A 1 -17.57 -8.86 -9.98
C ILE A 1 -18.28 -9.60 -11.11
N LYS A 2 -19.55 -9.34 -11.29
CA LYS A 2 -20.28 -9.69 -12.52
C LYS A 2 -19.65 -9.09 -13.78
N GLN A 3 -18.67 -8.23 -13.63
CA GLN A 3 -18.00 -7.50 -14.70
C GLN A 3 -16.65 -8.07 -15.07
N CYS A 4 -16.26 -9.21 -14.48
CA CYS A 4 -15.12 -9.92 -14.99
C CYS A 4 -15.40 -10.31 -16.42
N LEU A 5 -14.60 -9.82 -17.32
CA LEU A 5 -14.74 -10.10 -18.73
C LEU A 5 -14.59 -11.62 -18.96
N VAL A 6 -15.49 -12.17 -19.72
CA VAL A 6 -15.44 -13.56 -20.13
C VAL A 6 -14.11 -13.78 -20.85
N GLY A 7 -13.37 -14.79 -20.42
CA GLY A 7 -12.06 -15.10 -20.99
C GLY A 7 -10.89 -14.29 -20.42
N SER A 8 -11.15 -13.44 -19.41
CA SER A 8 -10.08 -12.76 -18.70
C SER A 8 -9.67 -13.56 -17.46
N GLU A 9 -8.55 -14.23 -17.55
CA GLU A 9 -7.94 -14.98 -16.46
C GLU A 9 -7.65 -14.11 -15.24
N MET A 10 -7.44 -12.83 -15.48
CA MET A 10 -7.22 -11.83 -14.42
C MET A 10 -8.44 -11.63 -13.51
N CYS A 11 -9.60 -12.04 -13.98
CA CYS A 11 -10.83 -11.98 -13.19
C CYS A 11 -11.13 -13.26 -12.44
N ILE A 12 -10.36 -14.30 -12.63
CA ILE A 12 -10.42 -15.50 -11.82
C ILE A 12 -9.97 -15.11 -10.42
N ARG A 13 -10.87 -15.24 -9.51
CA ARG A 13 -10.55 -15.05 -8.12
C ARG A 13 -10.03 -16.32 -7.55
N ASP A 14 -8.76 -16.42 -7.65
CA ASP A 14 -8.05 -17.13 -6.63
C ASP A 14 -8.17 -16.31 -5.35
N ARG A 15 -8.65 -16.92 -4.33
CA ARG A 15 -8.37 -16.45 -2.99
C ARG A 15 -7.08 -17.12 -2.60
N PRO A 16 -5.94 -16.48 -2.79
CA PRO A 16 -4.72 -17.02 -2.23
C PRO A 16 -4.94 -17.15 -0.73
N ASP A 17 -4.55 -18.27 -0.18
CA ASP A 17 -4.51 -18.46 1.26
C ASP A 17 -3.31 -17.67 1.81
N VAL A 18 -3.46 -16.35 1.82
CA VAL A 18 -2.42 -15.41 2.21
C VAL A 18 -2.99 -14.43 3.21
N SER A 19 -2.32 -14.31 4.34
CA SER A 19 -2.60 -13.32 5.37
C SER A 19 -1.54 -12.22 5.33
N PRO A 20 -1.87 -11.00 4.84
CA PRO A 20 -0.92 -9.89 4.90
C PRO A 20 -0.84 -9.32 6.32
N LEU A 21 0.38 -9.10 6.79
CA LEU A 21 0.67 -8.47 8.07
C LEU A 21 1.54 -7.24 7.83
N ALA A 22 1.05 -6.07 8.23
CA ALA A 22 1.79 -4.82 8.09
C ALA A 22 2.54 -4.48 9.38
N VAL A 23 3.83 -4.14 9.25
CA VAL A 23 4.67 -3.60 10.32
C VAL A 23 5.10 -2.21 9.91
N GLN A 24 4.50 -1.19 10.50
CA GLN A 24 4.67 0.20 10.10
C GLN A 24 5.22 1.05 11.25
N GLY A 25 5.96 2.08 10.92
CA GLY A 25 6.46 3.07 11.87
C GLY A 25 7.97 3.25 11.84
N PRO A 26 8.49 4.25 12.58
CA PRO A 26 9.90 4.67 12.51
C PRO A 26 10.88 3.62 13.04
N LYS A 27 10.42 2.64 13.80
CA LYS A 27 11.22 1.52 14.34
C LYS A 27 11.01 0.20 13.61
N SER A 28 10.27 0.22 12.51
CA SER A 28 9.96 -0.99 11.74
C SER A 28 11.22 -1.68 11.20
N ASP A 29 12.22 -0.94 10.75
CA ASP A 29 13.48 -1.50 10.24
C ASP A 29 14.22 -2.29 11.32
N ASP A 30 14.25 -1.77 12.56
CA ASP A 30 14.92 -2.42 13.69
C ASP A 30 14.14 -3.67 14.14
N LEU A 31 12.82 -3.55 14.26
CA LEU A 31 11.95 -4.66 14.62
C LEU A 31 12.03 -5.80 13.60
N MET A 32 11.98 -5.47 12.32
CA MET A 32 12.05 -6.46 11.26
C MET A 32 13.43 -7.13 11.20
N ALA A 33 14.50 -6.39 11.49
CA ALA A 33 15.85 -6.96 11.56
C ALA A 33 16.01 -7.92 12.75
N ASP A 34 15.37 -7.66 13.88
CA ASP A 34 15.38 -8.58 15.03
C ASP A 34 14.67 -9.91 14.70
N VAL A 35 13.67 -9.92 13.83
CA VAL A 35 12.89 -11.12 13.48
C VAL A 35 13.44 -11.85 12.25
N PHE A 36 13.87 -11.11 11.24
CA PHE A 36 14.29 -11.65 9.94
C PHE A 36 15.80 -11.50 9.65
N GLY A 37 16.53 -10.82 10.52
CA GLY A 37 17.94 -10.50 10.31
C GLY A 37 18.14 -9.20 9.50
N ASP A 38 19.39 -8.73 9.49
CA ASP A 38 19.77 -7.45 8.86
C ASP A 38 19.53 -7.39 7.34
N GLU A 39 19.36 -8.52 6.70
CA GLU A 39 19.05 -8.58 5.27
C GLU A 39 17.80 -7.80 4.90
N VAL A 40 16.82 -7.71 5.80
CA VAL A 40 15.59 -6.96 5.59
C VAL A 40 15.83 -5.48 5.28
N ARG A 41 16.88 -4.89 5.88
CA ARG A 41 17.26 -3.49 5.67
C ARG A 41 17.68 -3.16 4.23
N SER A 42 18.10 -4.18 3.48
CA SER A 42 18.51 -4.02 2.08
C SER A 42 17.34 -3.96 1.09
N ILE A 43 16.12 -4.21 1.55
CA ILE A 43 14.93 -4.13 0.70
C ILE A 43 14.65 -2.66 0.40
N ARG A 44 14.68 -2.31 -0.88
CA ARG A 44 14.36 -0.93 -1.33
C ARG A 44 12.85 -0.72 -1.33
N PHE A 45 12.44 0.53 -1.22
CA PHE A 45 11.03 0.92 -1.32
C PHE A 45 10.37 0.37 -2.59
N PHE A 46 9.17 -0.20 -2.45
CA PHE A 46 8.43 -0.94 -3.48
C PHE A 46 9.19 -2.13 -4.09
N ARG A 47 10.05 -2.76 -3.31
CA ARG A 47 10.67 -4.03 -3.63
C ARG A 47 10.37 -5.03 -2.53
N PHE A 48 10.59 -6.29 -2.82
CA PHE A 48 10.40 -7.38 -1.87
C PHE A 48 11.58 -8.36 -1.93
N LYS A 49 11.68 -9.15 -0.88
CA LYS A 49 12.53 -10.34 -0.82
C LYS A 49 11.74 -11.50 -0.21
N ARG A 50 12.23 -12.70 -0.45
CA ARG A 50 11.80 -13.88 0.29
C ARG A 50 12.75 -14.07 1.45
N LEU A 51 12.22 -14.04 2.67
CA LEU A 51 12.97 -14.22 3.91
C LEU A 51 12.40 -15.40 4.67
N GLU A 52 13.28 -16.14 5.33
CA GLU A 52 12.88 -17.35 6.04
C GLU A 52 12.31 -17.02 7.43
N PHE A 53 11.21 -17.65 7.76
CA PHE A 53 10.63 -17.66 9.09
C PHE A 53 10.05 -19.05 9.38
N ASN A 54 10.52 -19.72 10.42
CA ASN A 54 10.07 -21.08 10.81
C ASN A 54 10.05 -22.06 9.62
N ASN A 55 11.13 -22.12 8.86
CA ASN A 55 11.29 -22.97 7.67
C ASN A 55 10.30 -22.68 6.53
N GLN A 56 9.71 -21.50 6.51
CA GLN A 56 8.88 -21.02 5.40
C GLN A 56 9.48 -19.72 4.84
N ALA A 57 9.63 -19.68 3.51
CA ALA A 57 10.04 -18.47 2.82
C ALA A 57 8.83 -17.54 2.63
N LEU A 58 8.79 -16.46 3.40
CA LEU A 58 7.75 -15.45 3.33
C LEU A 58 8.15 -14.31 2.39
N ILE A 59 7.20 -13.75 1.67
CA ILE A 59 7.42 -12.51 0.93
C ILE A 59 7.35 -11.34 1.89
N VAL A 60 8.45 -10.61 2.00
CA VAL A 60 8.56 -9.38 2.79
C VAL A 60 8.78 -8.23 1.83
N ALA A 61 7.79 -7.36 1.73
CA ALA A 61 7.82 -6.18 0.87
C ALA A 61 8.06 -4.90 1.69
N ARG A 62 8.88 -3.99 1.16
CA ARG A 62 9.03 -2.65 1.75
C ARG A 62 7.97 -1.74 1.18
N SER A 63 6.80 -1.83 1.73
CA SER A 63 5.59 -1.09 1.35
C SER A 63 4.71 -0.83 2.56
N GLY A 64 3.67 -0.06 2.38
CA GLY A 64 2.69 0.24 3.43
C GLY A 64 1.85 1.45 3.11
N TYR A 65 0.82 1.66 3.91
CA TYR A 65 -0.18 2.70 3.72
C TYR A 65 -0.22 3.70 4.87
N SER A 66 0.92 3.92 5.53
CA SER A 66 1.04 4.82 6.68
C SER A 66 1.90 6.05 6.41
N LYS A 67 2.74 6.01 5.35
CA LYS A 67 3.81 6.98 5.06
C LYS A 67 4.88 7.11 6.15
N GLN A 68 4.83 6.27 7.18
CA GLN A 68 5.84 6.25 8.25
C GLN A 68 7.03 5.33 7.94
N GLY A 69 6.97 4.64 6.80
CA GLY A 69 7.88 3.56 6.47
C GLY A 69 7.46 2.25 7.12
N GLY A 70 7.96 1.15 6.58
CA GLY A 70 7.64 -0.17 7.09
C GLY A 70 7.64 -1.26 6.04
N PHE A 71 7.03 -2.36 6.42
CA PHE A 71 7.00 -3.58 5.63
C PHE A 71 5.61 -4.20 5.64
N GLU A 72 5.34 -4.97 4.61
CA GLU A 72 4.19 -5.86 4.51
C GLU A 72 4.71 -7.28 4.31
N ILE A 73 4.26 -8.18 5.17
CA ILE A 73 4.68 -9.59 5.19
C ILE A 73 3.49 -10.41 4.70
N TYR A 74 3.69 -11.20 3.67
CA TYR A 74 2.66 -12.05 3.10
C TYR A 74 2.88 -13.48 3.58
N VAL A 75 2.03 -13.91 4.51
CA VAL A 75 2.07 -15.25 5.09
C VAL A 75 1.17 -16.16 4.28
N GLU A 76 1.73 -17.14 3.59
CA GLU A 76 0.98 -18.17 2.87
C GLU A 76 0.54 -19.26 3.86
N GLY A 77 -0.75 -19.57 3.86
CA GLY A 77 -1.37 -20.45 4.85
C GLY A 77 -1.49 -19.79 6.23
N ASP A 78 -1.99 -20.53 7.18
CA ASP A 78 -2.26 -20.03 8.55
C ASP A 78 -1.21 -20.44 9.58
N GLN A 79 -0.39 -21.45 9.26
CA GLN A 79 0.51 -22.10 10.21
C GLN A 79 1.50 -21.14 10.88
N ASN A 80 2.03 -20.17 10.13
CA ASN A 80 2.99 -19.20 10.62
C ASN A 80 2.39 -17.84 10.96
N ALA A 81 1.09 -17.62 10.79
CA ALA A 81 0.46 -16.33 11.07
C ALA A 81 0.57 -15.93 12.55
N MET A 82 0.10 -16.78 13.46
CA MET A 82 0.21 -16.53 14.90
C MET A 82 1.65 -16.62 15.44
N PRO A 83 2.49 -17.58 15.03
CA PRO A 83 3.89 -17.57 15.39
C PRO A 83 4.62 -16.28 15.00
N LEU A 84 4.39 -15.77 13.79
CA LEU A 84 4.99 -14.50 13.32
C LEU A 84 4.48 -13.31 14.14
N TRP A 85 3.17 -13.22 14.35
CA TRP A 85 2.58 -12.20 15.21
C TRP A 85 3.24 -12.17 16.58
N ASN A 86 3.33 -13.31 17.24
CA ASN A 86 3.94 -13.42 18.56
C ASN A 86 5.42 -13.04 18.56
N ALA A 87 6.18 -13.46 17.54
CA ALA A 87 7.59 -13.10 17.39
C ALA A 87 7.78 -11.58 17.23
N LEU A 88 6.94 -10.93 16.43
CA LEU A 88 6.97 -9.49 16.24
C LEU A 88 6.63 -8.72 17.53
N PHE A 89 5.64 -9.18 18.30
CA PHE A 89 5.30 -8.56 19.57
C PHE A 89 6.37 -8.79 20.63
N GLU A 90 6.96 -9.97 20.68
CA GLU A 90 8.05 -10.27 21.63
C GLU A 90 9.29 -9.41 21.35
N ALA A 91 9.76 -9.40 20.10
CA ALA A 91 10.87 -8.55 19.68
C ALA A 91 10.53 -7.04 19.79
N GLY A 92 9.27 -6.71 19.60
CA GLY A 92 8.76 -5.34 19.60
C GLY A 92 8.61 -4.69 20.98
N LYS A 93 8.70 -5.46 22.07
CA LYS A 93 8.56 -4.90 23.45
C LYS A 93 9.48 -3.71 23.69
N LYS A 94 10.73 -3.80 23.25
CA LYS A 94 11.72 -2.72 23.40
C LYS A 94 11.48 -1.52 22.50
N TYR A 95 10.64 -1.66 21.49
CA TYR A 95 10.27 -0.61 20.53
C TYR A 95 8.90 -0.01 20.79
N ASN A 96 8.20 -0.47 21.83
CA ASN A 96 6.84 -0.04 22.16
C ASN A 96 5.85 -0.36 21.03
N VAL A 97 5.91 -1.59 20.49
CA VAL A 97 5.01 -2.03 19.43
C VAL A 97 3.59 -2.18 19.97
N HIS A 98 2.64 -1.75 19.17
CA HIS A 98 1.21 -1.87 19.45
C HIS A 98 0.49 -2.52 18.28
N ALA A 99 -0.61 -3.22 18.57
CA ALA A 99 -1.54 -3.61 17.53
C ALA A 99 -2.18 -2.35 16.95
N GLY A 100 -2.24 -2.27 15.64
CA GLY A 100 -2.76 -1.11 14.92
C GLY A 100 -3.63 -1.54 13.74
N CYS A 101 -4.23 -0.54 13.14
CA CYS A 101 -4.96 -0.67 11.88
C CYS A 101 -4.66 0.56 11.01
N PRO A 102 -4.96 0.49 9.70
CA PRO A 102 -4.86 1.66 8.84
C PRO A 102 -5.63 2.84 9.43
N ASN A 103 -4.95 3.98 9.56
CA ASN A 103 -5.51 5.19 10.14
C ASN A 103 -5.85 6.19 9.02
N LEU A 104 -7.11 6.61 8.97
CA LEU A 104 -7.58 7.53 7.94
C LEU A 104 -6.93 8.91 8.06
N ILE A 105 -6.58 9.35 9.27
CA ILE A 105 -5.92 10.64 9.49
C ILE A 105 -4.51 10.62 8.92
N GLU A 106 -3.73 9.61 9.28
CA GLU A 106 -2.33 9.47 8.81
C GLU A 106 -2.24 9.39 7.28
N ARG A 107 -3.14 8.65 6.64
CA ARG A 107 -3.13 8.54 5.19
C ARG A 107 -3.48 9.86 4.50
N ILE A 108 -4.42 10.65 5.07
CA ILE A 108 -4.80 11.97 4.55
C ILE A 108 -3.63 12.95 4.70
N GLU A 109 -3.01 13.04 5.87
CA GLU A 109 -1.80 13.82 6.11
C GLU A 109 -0.66 13.39 5.19
N GLY A 110 -0.57 12.10 4.93
CA GLY A 110 0.37 11.51 4.00
C GLY A 110 0.08 11.78 2.52
N GLY A 111 -1.10 12.31 2.18
CA GLY A 111 -1.55 12.46 0.80
C GLY A 111 -1.77 11.13 0.08
N LEU A 112 -2.11 10.07 0.81
CA LEU A 112 -2.38 8.75 0.25
C LEU A 112 -3.87 8.65 -0.08
N LEU A 113 -4.18 8.59 -1.36
CA LEU A 113 -5.55 8.49 -1.85
C LEU A 113 -6.14 7.11 -1.58
N SER A 114 -7.43 7.07 -1.29
CA SER A 114 -8.21 5.86 -1.09
C SER A 114 -9.31 5.78 -2.14
N TYR A 115 -9.29 4.72 -2.94
CA TYR A 115 -10.35 4.47 -3.92
C TYR A 115 -11.70 4.22 -3.21
N GLY A 116 -12.73 4.86 -3.71
CA GLY A 116 -14.07 4.82 -3.13
C GLY A 116 -14.32 5.90 -2.07
N ASN A 117 -13.27 6.48 -1.47
CA ASN A 117 -13.39 7.58 -0.52
C ASN A 117 -13.02 8.92 -1.16
N ASP A 118 -11.83 9.00 -1.75
CA ASP A 118 -11.32 10.25 -2.32
C ASP A 118 -11.51 10.32 -3.83
N MET A 119 -11.53 9.19 -4.49
CA MET A 119 -11.66 9.06 -5.94
C MET A 119 -12.41 7.80 -6.33
N THR A 120 -12.98 7.82 -7.53
CA THR A 120 -13.65 6.68 -8.15
C THR A 120 -13.18 6.54 -9.60
N ASP A 121 -13.80 5.64 -10.37
CA ASP A 121 -13.57 5.49 -11.81
C ASP A 121 -14.12 6.68 -12.64
N ASP A 122 -14.86 7.58 -12.02
CA ASP A 122 -15.24 8.85 -12.65
C ASP A 122 -14.10 9.88 -12.70
N ASN A 123 -13.02 9.64 -11.92
CA ASN A 123 -11.88 10.53 -11.87
C ASN A 123 -10.75 10.05 -12.79
N THR A 124 -10.13 11.00 -13.47
CA THR A 124 -8.90 10.72 -14.21
C THR A 124 -7.68 10.68 -13.29
N PRO A 125 -6.60 9.95 -13.62
CA PRO A 125 -5.36 9.99 -12.87
C PRO A 125 -4.77 11.39 -12.74
N HIS A 126 -4.97 12.26 -13.73
CA HIS A 126 -4.49 13.64 -13.69
C HIS A 126 -5.23 14.47 -12.63
N GLU A 127 -6.54 14.28 -12.48
CA GLU A 127 -7.35 14.92 -11.44
C GLU A 127 -6.89 14.48 -10.03
N CYS A 128 -6.45 13.24 -9.90
CA CYS A 128 -5.92 12.67 -8.66
C CYS A 128 -4.45 13.03 -8.38
N GLY A 129 -3.80 13.81 -9.23
CA GLY A 129 -2.37 14.12 -9.11
C GLY A 129 -1.43 12.93 -9.40
N LEU A 130 -1.96 11.88 -10.01
CA LEU A 130 -1.25 10.64 -10.36
C LEU A 130 -0.72 10.63 -11.81
N GLY A 131 -0.83 11.74 -12.53
CA GLY A 131 -0.42 11.86 -13.93
C GLY A 131 1.03 11.44 -14.19
N LYS A 132 1.92 11.61 -13.21
CA LYS A 132 3.32 11.17 -13.30
C LYS A 132 3.51 9.66 -13.45
N PHE A 133 2.48 8.88 -13.15
CA PHE A 133 2.50 7.43 -13.30
C PHE A 133 1.83 6.97 -14.61
N CYS A 134 1.29 7.91 -15.39
CA CYS A 134 0.65 7.65 -16.67
C CYS A 134 1.69 7.83 -17.79
N ASP A 135 2.47 6.79 -18.05
CA ASP A 135 3.35 6.77 -19.20
C ASP A 135 2.54 6.41 -20.45
N THR A 136 2.19 7.43 -21.20
CA THR A 136 1.42 7.28 -22.45
C THR A 136 2.31 7.19 -23.69
N HIS A 137 3.60 7.43 -23.56
CA HIS A 137 4.52 7.43 -24.71
C HIS A 137 4.91 6.02 -25.14
N ASP A 138 5.19 5.14 -24.19
CA ASP A 138 5.67 3.77 -24.45
C ASP A 138 4.58 2.69 -24.27
N ALA A 139 3.41 3.05 -23.80
CA ALA A 139 2.31 2.13 -23.57
C ALA A 139 1.60 1.77 -24.89
N LEU A 140 2.17 0.84 -25.63
CA LEU A 140 1.52 0.26 -26.81
C LEU A 140 0.26 -0.51 -26.37
N GLY A 141 -0.90 -0.14 -26.95
CA GLY A 141 -2.16 -0.85 -26.71
C GLY A 141 -2.84 -0.59 -25.37
N CYS A 142 -2.44 0.45 -24.63
CA CYS A 142 -3.10 0.83 -23.39
C CYS A 142 -4.56 1.27 -23.66
N VAL A 143 -5.51 0.66 -22.96
CA VAL A 143 -6.91 1.09 -22.97
C VAL A 143 -7.01 2.47 -22.36
N GLY A 144 -7.69 3.39 -23.06
CA GLY A 144 -7.84 4.78 -22.62
C GLY A 144 -6.66 5.71 -22.94
N ARG A 145 -5.63 5.23 -23.66
CA ARG A 145 -4.44 6.03 -24.02
C ARG A 145 -4.79 7.39 -24.63
N ASP A 146 -5.69 7.42 -25.60
CA ASP A 146 -6.05 8.65 -26.29
C ASP A 146 -6.79 9.64 -25.38
N ALA A 147 -7.59 9.13 -24.45
CA ALA A 147 -8.24 9.94 -23.42
C ALA A 147 -7.21 10.53 -22.46
N LEU A 148 -6.24 9.74 -22.00
CA LEU A 148 -5.15 10.20 -21.13
C LEU A 148 -4.29 11.26 -21.82
N LEU A 149 -3.93 11.05 -23.10
CA LEU A 149 -3.19 12.04 -23.89
C LEU A 149 -3.96 13.36 -24.05
N ARG A 150 -5.26 13.28 -24.27
CA ARG A 150 -6.12 14.47 -24.34
C ARG A 150 -6.11 15.23 -23.02
N VAL A 151 -6.37 14.56 -21.90
CA VAL A 151 -6.36 15.18 -20.57
C VAL A 151 -4.98 15.74 -20.22
N ALA A 152 -3.90 15.05 -20.58
CA ALA A 152 -2.54 15.55 -20.37
C ALA A 152 -2.27 16.84 -21.15
N LYS A 153 -2.85 16.99 -22.37
CA LYS A 153 -2.68 18.17 -23.21
C LYS A 153 -3.58 19.34 -22.80
N GLU A 154 -4.84 19.06 -22.48
CA GLU A 154 -5.86 20.09 -22.19
C GLU A 154 -5.84 20.50 -20.72
N GLY A 155 -5.27 19.67 -19.85
CA GLY A 155 -5.30 19.78 -18.40
C GLY A 155 -6.57 19.18 -17.80
N PRO A 156 -6.53 18.80 -16.52
CA PRO A 156 -7.71 18.34 -15.80
C PRO A 156 -8.64 19.51 -15.49
N THR A 157 -9.96 19.27 -15.54
CA THR A 157 -10.98 20.29 -15.25
C THR A 157 -11.16 20.51 -13.74
N GLN A 158 -10.75 19.55 -12.93
CA GLN A 158 -10.79 19.57 -11.46
C GLN A 158 -9.58 18.83 -10.92
N MET A 159 -9.26 19.04 -9.65
CA MET A 159 -8.14 18.35 -9.00
C MET A 159 -8.45 18.09 -7.53
N ILE A 160 -8.09 16.90 -7.07
CA ILE A 160 -8.06 16.60 -5.63
C ILE A 160 -6.86 17.31 -5.01
N ARG A 161 -7.09 18.05 -3.94
CA ARG A 161 -6.08 18.78 -3.18
C ARG A 161 -6.24 18.53 -1.70
N ALA A 162 -5.13 18.28 -1.01
CA ALA A 162 -5.11 18.37 0.43
C ALA A 162 -5.20 19.84 0.84
N ILE A 163 -6.00 20.12 1.85
CA ILE A 163 -6.13 21.45 2.48
C ILE A 163 -5.79 21.32 3.96
N GLU A 164 -5.05 22.27 4.46
CA GLU A 164 -4.82 22.44 5.89
C GLU A 164 -5.72 23.57 6.38
N ILE A 165 -6.48 23.28 7.43
CA ILE A 165 -7.38 24.25 8.03
C ILE A 165 -6.81 24.62 9.40
N SER A 166 -6.42 25.88 9.57
CA SER A 166 -5.98 26.42 10.85
C SER A 166 -7.07 27.32 11.45
N GLY A 167 -7.37 27.14 12.73
CA GLY A 167 -8.37 27.94 13.42
C GLY A 167 -8.83 27.30 14.73
N PRO A 168 -9.74 27.97 15.50
CA PRO A 168 -10.39 27.32 16.62
C PRO A 168 -11.17 26.10 16.12
N ASP A 169 -11.23 25.06 16.96
CA ASP A 169 -11.77 23.73 16.66
C ASP A 169 -12.84 23.70 15.58
N VAL A 170 -12.45 23.16 14.42
CA VAL A 170 -13.38 22.84 13.35
C VAL A 170 -14.06 21.55 13.79
N GLY A 171 -15.27 21.64 14.27
CA GLY A 171 -16.04 20.46 14.67
C GLY A 171 -16.09 19.41 13.56
N VAL A 172 -16.03 18.16 13.94
CA VAL A 172 -16.22 17.04 13.01
C VAL A 172 -17.66 17.08 12.53
N CYS A 173 -17.85 17.23 11.21
CA CYS A 173 -19.16 17.10 10.54
C CYS A 173 -19.58 15.65 10.42
#